data_abae7b9e08fb328a828b9d866ea68c2d
#
_entry.id   abae7b9e08fb328a828b9d866ea68c2d
#
_cell.length_a   1.000
_cell.length_b   1.000
_cell.length_c   1.000
_cell.angle_alpha   90.00
_cell.angle_beta   90.00
_cell.angle_gamma   90.00
#
_symmetry.space_group_name_H-M   'P 1'
#
loop_
_entity.id
_entity.type
_entity.pdbx_description
1 polymer ?
#
loop_
_entity_poly.entity_id
_entity_poly.type
_entity_poly.pdbx_seq_one_letter_code
_entity_poly.pdbx_strand_id
1 'polypeptide(L)'
;FCMCPGGFVVPAASGPEQIVVNGMSPSNRGSVWANSGMVVELQPEDFGARFSMFGVLAGIKFQEDLERQCYLNGNCKQTAPAQRMTDFVNRRNSFDLPRSSYSPGLIASPLHFWLPDFIAARLQEGFKYFGKVSHGFLTREAVMIGVETRTSSPVRIPRDRESMTHIRLRGFYPCGEGAGYAGGIVSAAIDGERCAKALAMQIKQSSSFDRSV
;
A
#
# COMPACT_ATOMS: atom_id res chain seq x y z
N PHE A 1 3.19 -3.24 7.58
CA PHE A 1 4.34 -2.54 8.18
C PHE A 1 5.63 -3.19 7.69
N CYS A 2 6.42 -2.45 6.95
CA CYS A 2 7.66 -2.94 6.37
C CYS A 2 8.82 -2.04 6.80
N MET A 3 9.84 -2.64 7.42
CA MET A 3 11.13 -2.00 7.71
C MET A 3 12.15 -2.55 6.72
N CYS A 4 12.80 -1.67 5.98
CA CYS A 4 13.79 -2.06 4.96
C CYS A 4 15.18 -1.49 5.28
N PRO A 5 15.96 -2.14 6.18
CA PRO A 5 17.36 -1.77 6.41
C PRO A 5 18.16 -1.93 5.12
N GLY A 6 18.94 -0.92 4.75
CA GLY A 6 19.63 -0.89 3.45
C GLY A 6 18.71 -0.85 2.24
N GLY A 7 17.42 -0.55 2.45
CA GLY A 7 16.40 -0.59 1.42
C GLY A 7 16.19 0.75 0.70
N PHE A 8 15.67 0.66 -0.50
CA PHE A 8 15.37 1.79 -1.38
C PHE A 8 13.87 2.04 -1.42
N VAL A 9 13.48 3.30 -1.57
CA VAL A 9 12.14 3.65 -2.01
C VAL A 9 12.12 3.63 -3.54
N VAL A 10 11.15 2.92 -4.11
CA VAL A 10 11.03 2.71 -5.56
C VAL A 10 9.61 3.07 -6.03
N PRO A 11 9.44 3.45 -7.31
CA PRO A 11 8.11 3.57 -7.89
C PRO A 11 7.47 2.18 -7.97
N ALA A 12 6.18 2.11 -7.62
CA ALA A 12 5.36 0.92 -7.80
C ALA A 12 4.42 1.10 -9.00
N ALA A 13 3.86 -0.01 -9.49
CA ALA A 13 2.90 0.03 -10.58
C ALA A 13 1.64 0.81 -10.16
N SER A 14 1.27 1.78 -10.97
CA SER A 14 0.12 2.65 -10.75
C SER A 14 -0.68 2.85 -12.05
N GLY A 15 -1.88 3.38 -11.93
CA GLY A 15 -2.69 3.80 -13.08
C GLY A 15 -2.15 5.06 -13.76
N PRO A 16 -2.76 5.47 -14.88
CA PRO A 16 -2.46 6.75 -15.50
C PRO A 16 -2.65 7.91 -14.52
N GLU A 17 -1.73 8.87 -14.55
CA GLU A 17 -1.77 10.06 -13.68
C GLU A 17 -1.86 9.72 -12.17
N GLN A 18 -1.17 8.67 -11.75
CA GLN A 18 -1.07 8.22 -10.37
C GLN A 18 0.38 7.98 -9.98
N ILE A 19 0.71 8.17 -8.70
CA ILE A 19 1.99 7.78 -8.10
C ILE A 19 1.74 6.86 -6.92
N VAL A 20 2.45 5.75 -6.93
CA VAL A 20 2.57 4.85 -5.77
C VAL A 20 4.05 4.58 -5.56
N VAL A 21 4.48 4.65 -4.30
CA VAL A 21 5.84 4.30 -3.90
C VAL A 21 5.83 3.03 -3.05
N ASN A 22 6.95 2.31 -3.04
CA ASN A 22 7.12 1.13 -2.19
C ASN A 22 8.56 1.04 -1.68
N GLY A 23 8.73 0.40 -0.53
CA GLY A 23 10.04 0.07 0.01
C GLY A 23 10.53 -1.28 -0.49
N MET A 24 11.79 -1.35 -0.92
CA MET A 24 12.45 -2.56 -1.40
C MET A 24 13.77 -2.78 -0.69
N SER A 25 14.00 -3.99 -0.15
CA SER A 25 15.29 -4.37 0.45
C SER A 25 16.07 -5.23 -0.54
N PRO A 26 17.27 -4.80 -0.99
CA PRO A 26 18.14 -5.67 -1.76
C PRO A 26 18.69 -6.79 -0.86
N SER A 27 19.09 -7.92 -1.44
CA SER A 27 19.61 -9.07 -0.71
C SER A 27 20.81 -8.74 0.18
N ASN A 28 21.65 -7.85 -0.26
CA ASN A 28 22.83 -7.36 0.48
C ASN A 28 22.43 -6.22 1.43
N ARG A 29 21.46 -5.80 1.86
CA ARG A 29 21.05 -4.82 2.90
C ARG A 29 22.15 -3.81 3.35
N GLY A 30 23.22 -3.66 2.56
CA GLY A 30 24.42 -2.87 2.91
C GLY A 30 24.43 -1.43 2.35
N SER A 31 23.31 -0.92 1.85
CA SER A 31 23.24 0.46 1.38
C SER A 31 23.22 1.45 2.54
N VAL A 32 23.49 2.71 2.23
CA VAL A 32 23.38 3.83 3.20
C VAL A 32 21.95 4.24 3.52
N TRP A 33 20.98 3.60 2.88
CA TRP A 33 19.57 3.92 3.00
C TRP A 33 18.85 3.01 3.97
N ALA A 34 17.78 3.53 4.55
CA ALA A 34 16.76 2.75 5.25
C ALA A 34 15.40 3.39 4.99
N ASN A 35 14.36 2.58 4.95
CA ASN A 35 13.00 3.09 4.87
C ASN A 35 12.04 2.24 5.70
N SER A 36 10.88 2.79 5.96
CA SER A 36 9.76 2.09 6.60
C SER A 36 8.44 2.59 6.04
N GLY A 37 7.49 1.69 5.85
CA GLY A 37 6.11 2.03 5.56
C GLY A 37 5.40 2.47 6.85
N MET A 38 4.88 3.69 6.86
CA MET A 38 4.05 4.21 7.94
C MET A 38 2.63 4.33 7.45
N VAL A 39 1.72 3.59 8.06
CA VAL A 39 0.35 3.44 7.57
C VAL A 39 -0.67 3.88 8.61
N VAL A 40 -1.81 4.33 8.13
CA VAL A 40 -3.03 4.56 8.90
C VAL A 40 -4.05 3.52 8.47
N GLU A 41 -4.55 2.74 9.43
CA GLU A 41 -5.66 1.82 9.18
C GLU A 41 -6.93 2.63 8.92
N LEU A 42 -7.63 2.28 7.84
CA LEU A 42 -8.87 2.91 7.44
C LEU A 42 -10.05 1.95 7.59
N GLN A 43 -11.16 2.47 8.07
CA GLN A 43 -12.44 1.77 8.12
C GLN A 43 -13.36 2.31 7.01
N PRO A 44 -14.41 1.57 6.59
CA PRO A 44 -15.34 2.03 5.57
C PRO A 44 -15.94 3.42 5.85
N GLU A 45 -16.12 3.77 7.12
CA GLU A 45 -16.67 5.04 7.58
C GLU A 45 -15.71 6.22 7.33
N ASP A 46 -14.40 5.96 7.27
CA ASP A 46 -13.37 6.98 7.03
C ASP A 46 -13.41 7.53 5.60
N PHE A 47 -14.02 6.81 4.64
CA PHE A 47 -14.04 7.24 3.22
C PHE A 47 -14.94 8.45 2.97
N GLY A 48 -15.87 8.75 3.87
CA GLY A 48 -16.77 9.89 3.78
C GLY A 48 -17.81 9.81 2.66
N ALA A 49 -18.72 10.78 2.64
CA ALA A 49 -19.86 10.81 1.73
C ALA A 49 -19.45 10.82 0.24
N ARG A 50 -18.33 11.46 -0.09
CA ARG A 50 -17.82 11.55 -1.46
C ARG A 50 -17.55 10.19 -2.10
N PHE A 51 -17.08 9.22 -1.34
CA PHE A 51 -16.73 7.90 -1.85
C PHE A 51 -17.78 6.84 -1.56
N SER A 52 -18.62 7.02 -0.55
CA SER A 52 -19.68 6.07 -0.20
C SER A 52 -20.68 5.83 -1.33
N MET A 53 -20.86 6.80 -2.23
CA MET A 53 -21.66 6.63 -3.45
C MET A 53 -21.19 5.49 -4.37
N PHE A 54 -19.92 5.07 -4.27
CA PHE A 54 -19.37 3.94 -5.04
C PHE A 54 -19.60 2.59 -4.37
N GLY A 55 -20.33 2.53 -3.24
CA GLY A 55 -20.67 1.30 -2.54
C GLY A 55 -19.44 0.47 -2.20
N VAL A 56 -19.42 -0.80 -2.60
CA VAL A 56 -18.31 -1.73 -2.33
C VAL A 56 -16.95 -1.30 -2.93
N LEU A 57 -16.95 -0.38 -3.88
CA LEU A 57 -15.74 0.15 -4.50
C LEU A 57 -15.24 1.45 -3.85
N ALA A 58 -15.89 1.91 -2.78
CA ALA A 58 -15.53 3.17 -2.11
C ALA A 58 -14.05 3.24 -1.73
N GLY A 59 -13.50 2.17 -1.14
CA GLY A 59 -12.10 2.10 -0.76
C GLY A 59 -11.13 2.15 -1.94
N ILE A 60 -11.47 1.51 -3.06
CA ILE A 60 -10.67 1.61 -4.30
C ILE A 60 -10.67 3.05 -4.82
N LYS A 61 -11.83 3.68 -4.85
CA LYS A 61 -11.95 5.06 -5.35
C LYS A 61 -11.25 6.07 -4.46
N PHE A 62 -11.26 5.85 -3.15
CA PHE A 62 -10.46 6.63 -2.21
C PHE A 62 -8.96 6.45 -2.46
N GLN A 63 -8.50 5.23 -2.65
CA GLN A 63 -7.11 4.90 -2.97
C GLN A 63 -6.65 5.56 -4.27
N GLU A 64 -7.43 5.43 -5.35
CA GLU A 64 -7.17 6.06 -6.65
C GLU A 64 -7.08 7.59 -6.53
N ASP A 65 -7.94 8.21 -5.72
CA ASP A 65 -7.92 9.66 -5.48
C ASP A 65 -6.62 10.09 -4.77
N LEU A 66 -6.18 9.38 -3.74
CA LEU A 66 -4.91 9.66 -3.06
C LEU A 66 -3.70 9.52 -4.00
N GLU A 67 -3.68 8.48 -4.81
CA GLU A 67 -2.61 8.24 -5.80
C GLU A 67 -2.58 9.35 -6.85
N ARG A 68 -3.76 9.84 -7.27
CA ARG A 68 -3.88 10.99 -8.15
C ARG A 68 -3.44 12.31 -7.48
N GLN A 69 -3.85 12.56 -6.24
CA GLN A 69 -3.36 13.73 -5.49
C GLN A 69 -1.84 13.71 -5.37
N CYS A 70 -1.26 12.54 -5.15
CA CYS A 70 0.18 12.36 -5.16
C CYS A 70 0.82 12.77 -6.49
N TYR A 71 0.25 12.34 -7.62
CA TYR A 71 0.72 12.71 -8.96
C TYR A 71 0.63 14.23 -9.20
N LEU A 72 -0.49 14.84 -8.86
CA LEU A 72 -0.68 16.28 -9.02
C LEU A 72 0.32 17.09 -8.18
N ASN A 73 0.55 16.67 -6.94
CA ASN A 73 1.53 17.29 -6.04
C ASN A 73 2.98 16.84 -6.34
N GLY A 74 3.19 15.85 -7.18
CA GLY A 74 4.45 15.40 -7.75
C GLY A 74 4.83 16.07 -9.07
N ASN A 75 4.23 17.23 -9.37
CA ASN A 75 4.47 18.00 -10.60
C ASN A 75 4.00 17.28 -11.88
N CYS A 76 2.93 16.49 -11.80
CA CYS A 76 2.36 15.72 -12.92
C CYS A 76 3.39 14.83 -13.63
N LYS A 77 4.33 14.27 -12.87
CA LYS A 77 5.38 13.35 -13.31
C LYS A 77 5.53 12.23 -12.30
N GLN A 78 6.50 11.36 -12.49
CA GLN A 78 6.85 10.33 -11.51
C GLN A 78 7.72 10.84 -10.35
N THR A 79 7.96 12.14 -10.26
CA THR A 79 8.58 12.79 -9.11
C THR A 79 7.64 12.72 -7.92
N ALA A 80 8.07 12.13 -6.81
CA ALA A 80 7.19 11.95 -5.66
C ALA A 80 7.13 13.20 -4.76
N PRO A 81 5.93 13.61 -4.31
CA PRO A 81 5.80 14.68 -3.33
C PRO A 81 6.36 14.21 -1.98
N ALA A 82 7.13 15.07 -1.34
CA ALA A 82 7.84 14.73 -0.11
C ALA A 82 7.92 15.90 0.86
N GLN A 83 8.07 15.58 2.13
CA GLN A 83 8.20 16.56 3.21
C GLN A 83 9.13 16.05 4.29
N ARG A 84 9.95 16.91 4.92
CA ARG A 84 10.70 16.51 6.12
C ARG A 84 9.73 16.01 7.20
N MET A 85 10.07 14.93 7.87
CA MET A 85 9.23 14.37 8.93
C MET A 85 8.92 15.40 10.02
N THR A 86 9.91 16.14 10.48
CA THR A 86 9.73 17.18 11.52
C THR A 86 8.84 18.34 11.05
N ASP A 87 8.93 18.72 9.79
CA ASP A 87 8.09 19.79 9.23
C ASP A 87 6.63 19.31 9.08
N PHE A 88 6.43 18.06 8.64
CA PHE A 88 5.10 17.46 8.59
C PHE A 88 4.43 17.41 9.96
N VAL A 89 5.16 16.94 10.99
CA VAL A 89 4.65 16.86 12.36
C VAL A 89 4.29 18.24 12.91
N ASN A 90 5.04 19.27 12.55
CA ASN A 90 4.81 20.65 12.98
C ASN A 90 3.96 21.48 12.01
N ARG A 91 3.38 20.86 10.98
CA ARG A 91 2.56 21.51 9.95
C ARG A 91 3.26 22.71 9.28
N ARG A 92 4.53 22.54 8.95
CA ARG A 92 5.38 23.55 8.30
C ARG A 92 5.80 23.09 6.92
N ASN A 93 5.96 24.02 5.99
CA ASN A 93 6.52 23.71 4.68
C ASN A 93 8.00 23.36 4.77
N SER A 94 8.44 22.35 4.00
CA SER A 94 9.86 22.08 3.80
C SER A 94 10.35 22.87 2.60
N PHE A 95 11.42 23.62 2.77
CA PHE A 95 12.06 24.38 1.67
C PHE A 95 13.16 23.57 1.01
N ASP A 96 13.71 22.60 1.69
CA ASP A 96 14.73 21.67 1.23
C ASP A 96 14.39 20.25 1.72
N LEU A 97 14.91 19.25 1.02
CA LEU A 97 14.68 17.85 1.36
C LEU A 97 16.03 17.14 1.58
N PRO A 98 16.12 16.21 2.54
CA PRO A 98 17.25 15.29 2.62
C PRO A 98 17.44 14.49 1.34
N ARG A 99 18.62 13.94 1.13
CA ARG A 99 18.86 12.98 0.06
C ARG A 99 17.94 11.77 0.22
N SER A 100 17.56 11.18 -0.89
CA SER A 100 16.66 10.02 -0.93
C SER A 100 17.14 8.99 -1.94
N SER A 101 16.73 7.74 -1.72
CA SER A 101 16.94 6.63 -2.64
C SER A 101 15.94 6.60 -3.80
N TYR A 102 14.89 7.42 -3.78
CA TYR A 102 13.85 7.42 -4.82
C TYR A 102 14.40 8.00 -6.13
N SER A 103 14.64 7.13 -7.13
CA SER A 103 15.34 7.49 -8.37
C SER A 103 14.62 8.49 -9.27
N PRO A 104 13.27 8.53 -9.35
CA PRO A 104 12.60 9.56 -10.15
C PRO A 104 12.70 10.98 -9.55
N GLY A 105 13.21 11.10 -8.32
CA GLY A 105 13.38 12.36 -7.62
C GLY A 105 12.20 12.75 -6.75
N LEU A 106 12.45 13.69 -5.84
CA LEU A 106 11.47 14.23 -4.91
C LEU A 106 11.18 15.69 -5.22
N ILE A 107 9.97 16.12 -4.90
CA ILE A 107 9.59 17.52 -4.88
C ILE A 107 9.04 17.89 -3.51
N ALA A 108 9.49 19.01 -2.95
CA ALA A 108 8.96 19.49 -1.67
C ALA A 108 7.48 19.86 -1.83
N SER A 109 6.64 19.22 -1.03
CA SER A 109 5.19 19.36 -1.08
C SER A 109 4.62 19.28 0.33
N PRO A 110 3.64 20.11 0.68
CA PRO A 110 3.06 20.13 2.02
C PRO A 110 2.08 18.96 2.21
N LEU A 111 2.61 17.74 2.45
CA LEU A 111 1.81 16.53 2.68
C LEU A 111 0.73 16.74 3.76
N HIS A 112 1.05 17.51 4.80
CA HIS A 112 0.13 17.85 5.89
C HIS A 112 -1.07 18.70 5.45
N PHE A 113 -1.06 19.24 4.24
CA PHE A 113 -2.10 20.11 3.69
C PHE A 113 -3.04 19.39 2.73
N TRP A 114 -2.50 18.53 1.85
CA TRP A 114 -3.32 17.87 0.84
C TRP A 114 -3.72 16.43 1.17
N LEU A 115 -3.02 15.76 2.10
CA LEU A 115 -3.53 14.51 2.66
C LEU A 115 -4.85 14.77 3.39
N PRO A 116 -5.80 13.82 3.39
CA PRO A 116 -6.98 13.90 4.23
C PRO A 116 -6.61 14.22 5.68
N ASP A 117 -7.30 15.19 6.28
CA ASP A 117 -6.97 15.71 7.61
C ASP A 117 -6.84 14.61 8.68
N PHE A 118 -7.74 13.63 8.65
CA PHE A 118 -7.72 12.52 9.61
C PHE A 118 -6.49 11.61 9.43
N ILE A 119 -6.01 11.40 8.20
CA ILE A 119 -4.78 10.65 7.92
C ILE A 119 -3.58 11.46 8.39
N ALA A 120 -3.51 12.73 8.02
CA ALA A 120 -2.41 13.60 8.43
C ALA A 120 -2.31 13.69 9.98
N ALA A 121 -3.43 13.86 10.67
CA ALA A 121 -3.47 13.92 12.14
C ALA A 121 -3.00 12.60 12.78
N ARG A 122 -3.52 11.45 12.34
CA ARG A 122 -3.12 10.12 12.86
C ARG A 122 -1.62 9.86 12.64
N LEU A 123 -1.08 10.22 11.47
CA LEU A 123 0.36 10.10 11.20
C LEU A 123 1.18 11.04 12.11
N GLN A 124 0.75 12.30 12.29
CA GLN A 124 1.45 13.27 13.15
C GLN A 124 1.50 12.79 14.60
N GLU A 125 0.40 12.26 15.13
CA GLU A 125 0.35 11.67 16.45
C GLU A 125 1.24 10.43 16.58
N GLY A 126 1.19 9.53 15.58
CA GLY A 126 2.04 8.35 15.51
C GLY A 126 3.53 8.71 15.53
N PHE A 127 3.96 9.67 14.72
CA PHE A 127 5.36 10.12 14.70
C PHE A 127 5.80 10.75 16.02
N LYS A 128 4.94 11.54 16.66
CA LYS A 128 5.21 12.08 18.00
C LYS A 128 5.36 10.96 19.04
N TYR A 129 4.49 9.96 18.99
CA TYR A 129 4.58 8.80 19.87
C TYR A 129 5.88 8.02 19.65
N PHE A 130 6.20 7.67 18.40
CA PHE A 130 7.44 6.96 18.07
C PHE A 130 8.68 7.77 18.46
N GLY A 131 8.65 9.09 18.32
CA GLY A 131 9.72 9.97 18.79
C GLY A 131 9.95 9.93 20.29
N LYS A 132 8.92 9.59 21.07
CA LYS A 132 9.04 9.41 22.55
C LYS A 132 9.59 8.04 22.93
N VAL A 133 9.14 6.96 22.24
CA VAL A 133 9.51 5.58 22.61
C VAL A 133 10.78 5.09 21.92
N SER A 134 11.21 5.75 20.83
CA SER A 134 12.40 5.40 20.07
C SER A 134 13.27 6.66 19.89
N HIS A 135 14.31 6.75 20.69
CA HIS A 135 15.21 7.90 20.64
C HIS A 135 15.81 8.09 19.24
N GLY A 136 15.76 9.33 18.73
CA GLY A 136 16.26 9.67 17.39
C GLY A 136 15.32 9.35 16.23
N PHE A 137 14.14 8.74 16.47
CA PHE A 137 13.18 8.45 15.42
C PHE A 137 12.65 9.72 14.74
N LEU A 138 12.22 10.70 15.52
CA LEU A 138 11.75 12.00 15.01
C LEU A 138 12.96 12.90 14.71
N THR A 139 13.44 12.85 13.48
CA THR A 139 14.64 13.58 13.04
C THR A 139 14.38 14.44 11.80
N ARG A 140 15.18 15.49 11.64
CA ARG A 140 15.17 16.34 10.43
C ARG A 140 15.76 15.66 9.20
N GLU A 141 16.53 14.57 9.39
CA GLU A 141 17.14 13.80 8.31
C GLU A 141 16.15 12.80 7.66
N ALA A 142 15.01 12.55 8.30
CA ALA A 142 13.97 11.70 7.73
C ALA A 142 13.07 12.51 6.79
N VAL A 143 12.80 11.92 5.62
CA VAL A 143 11.89 12.45 4.62
C VAL A 143 10.69 11.51 4.48
N MET A 144 9.50 12.09 4.50
CA MET A 144 8.26 11.40 4.14
C MET A 144 8.05 11.52 2.65
N ILE A 145 7.70 10.42 2.01
CA ILE A 145 7.44 10.34 0.57
C ILE A 145 6.01 9.81 0.40
N GLY A 146 5.18 10.53 -0.28
CA GLY A 146 3.81 10.10 -0.58
C GLY A 146 3.75 9.37 -1.92
N VAL A 147 2.94 8.36 -2.02
CA VAL A 147 2.18 7.61 -1.00
C VAL A 147 2.35 6.11 -1.23
N GLU A 148 2.29 5.32 -0.15
CA GLU A 148 2.13 3.88 -0.24
C GLU A 148 0.70 3.53 0.18
N THR A 149 -0.18 3.35 -0.81
CA THR A 149 -1.62 3.11 -0.58
C THR A 149 -1.99 1.63 -0.67
N ARG A 150 -1.10 0.77 -1.17
CA ARG A 150 -1.38 -0.63 -1.53
C ARG A 150 -0.83 -1.61 -0.51
N THR A 151 -1.10 -1.37 0.77
CA THR A 151 -0.68 -2.24 1.87
C THR A 151 -1.60 -3.45 2.01
N SER A 152 -2.90 -3.28 1.72
CA SER A 152 -3.90 -4.35 1.66
C SER A 152 -5.01 -3.98 0.68
N SER A 153 -5.70 -4.99 0.15
CA SER A 153 -6.82 -4.74 -0.76
C SER A 153 -7.99 -4.10 -0.02
N PRO A 154 -8.53 -2.99 -0.53
CA PRO A 154 -9.73 -2.36 0.04
C PRO A 154 -11.02 -3.12 -0.27
N VAL A 155 -10.94 -4.21 -1.02
CA VAL A 155 -12.09 -5.07 -1.36
C VAL A 155 -11.73 -6.54 -1.16
N ARG A 156 -12.76 -7.36 -0.93
CA ARG A 156 -12.62 -8.81 -0.91
C ARG A 156 -13.52 -9.41 -1.98
N ILE A 157 -12.94 -10.23 -2.86
CA ILE A 157 -13.68 -10.99 -3.87
C ILE A 157 -14.17 -12.28 -3.19
N PRO A 158 -15.50 -12.50 -3.02
CA PRO A 158 -16.01 -13.60 -2.23
C PRO A 158 -15.68 -14.96 -2.87
N ARG A 159 -15.27 -15.92 -2.04
CA ARG A 159 -15.02 -17.31 -2.43
C ARG A 159 -15.48 -18.26 -1.35
N ASP A 160 -15.79 -19.48 -1.72
CA ASP A 160 -16.03 -20.57 -0.79
C ASP A 160 -14.73 -20.98 -0.08
N ARG A 161 -14.82 -21.33 1.20
CA ARG A 161 -13.64 -21.61 2.04
C ARG A 161 -12.98 -22.97 1.78
N GLU A 162 -13.75 -23.95 1.29
CA GLU A 162 -13.27 -25.30 1.04
C GLU A 162 -12.81 -25.47 -0.41
N SER A 163 -13.67 -25.14 -1.35
CA SER A 163 -13.37 -25.25 -2.78
C SER A 163 -12.48 -24.13 -3.30
N MET A 164 -12.29 -23.05 -2.56
CA MET A 164 -11.57 -21.84 -2.97
C MET A 164 -12.12 -21.16 -4.23
N THR A 165 -13.28 -21.60 -4.75
CA THR A 165 -13.92 -21.03 -5.93
C THR A 165 -14.74 -19.80 -5.59
N HIS A 166 -14.88 -18.88 -6.52
CA HIS A 166 -15.80 -17.77 -6.40
C HIS A 166 -17.24 -18.27 -6.28
N ILE A 167 -18.03 -17.65 -5.40
CA ILE A 167 -19.40 -18.11 -5.05
C ILE A 167 -20.41 -18.09 -6.19
N ARG A 168 -20.15 -17.38 -7.30
CA ARG A 168 -21.04 -17.25 -8.46
C ARG A 168 -20.37 -17.56 -9.81
N LEU A 169 -19.05 -17.44 -9.92
CA LEU A 169 -18.33 -17.62 -11.17
C LEU A 169 -17.57 -18.94 -11.14
N ARG A 170 -17.92 -19.83 -12.08
CA ARG A 170 -17.23 -21.13 -12.22
C ARG A 170 -15.84 -20.94 -12.78
N GLY A 171 -14.88 -21.73 -12.28
CA GLY A 171 -13.50 -21.71 -12.76
C GLY A 171 -12.69 -20.47 -12.33
N PHE A 172 -13.24 -19.64 -11.44
CA PHE A 172 -12.58 -18.46 -10.90
C PHE A 172 -12.18 -18.68 -9.44
N TYR A 173 -10.89 -18.54 -9.15
CA TYR A 173 -10.28 -18.78 -7.84
C TYR A 173 -9.63 -17.48 -7.32
N PRO A 174 -10.38 -16.60 -6.64
CA PRO A 174 -9.82 -15.38 -6.07
C PRO A 174 -8.75 -15.74 -5.02
N CYS A 175 -7.52 -15.23 -5.17
CA CYS A 175 -6.45 -15.54 -4.22
C CYS A 175 -5.50 -14.35 -4.02
N GLY A 176 -4.75 -14.42 -2.93
CA GLY A 176 -3.70 -13.48 -2.59
C GLY A 176 -4.20 -12.12 -2.14
N GLU A 177 -3.30 -11.15 -2.19
CA GLU A 177 -3.52 -9.79 -1.67
C GLU A 177 -4.59 -9.04 -2.46
N GLY A 178 -4.52 -9.04 -3.79
CA GLY A 178 -5.48 -8.32 -4.64
C GLY A 178 -6.92 -8.79 -4.47
N ALA A 179 -7.14 -10.06 -4.11
CA ALA A 179 -8.46 -10.60 -3.80
C ALA A 179 -8.89 -10.42 -2.33
N GLY A 180 -8.06 -9.82 -1.49
CA GLY A 180 -8.34 -9.55 -0.09
C GLY A 180 -8.14 -10.72 0.86
N TYR A 181 -7.30 -11.71 0.51
CA TYR A 181 -7.04 -12.91 1.32
C TYR A 181 -5.64 -12.97 1.94
N ALA A 182 -4.79 -12.02 1.64
CA ALA A 182 -3.44 -11.94 2.17
C ALA A 182 -3.01 -10.48 2.32
N GLY A 183 -2.07 -10.22 3.23
CA GLY A 183 -1.50 -8.89 3.46
C GLY A 183 0.03 -8.89 3.40
N GLY A 184 0.66 -9.88 2.74
CA GLY A 184 2.11 -9.94 2.61
C GLY A 184 2.56 -11.10 1.73
N ILE A 185 3.85 -11.12 1.39
CA ILE A 185 4.45 -12.05 0.41
C ILE A 185 4.19 -13.51 0.78
N VAL A 186 4.50 -13.89 2.02
CA VAL A 186 4.36 -15.30 2.46
C VAL A 186 2.89 -15.71 2.53
N SER A 187 2.03 -14.87 3.09
CA SER A 187 0.59 -15.18 3.17
C SER A 187 -0.07 -15.25 1.79
N ALA A 188 0.35 -14.41 0.83
CA ALA A 188 -0.13 -14.47 -0.53
C ALA A 188 0.32 -15.76 -1.25
N ALA A 189 1.58 -16.18 -1.05
CA ALA A 189 2.10 -17.43 -1.59
C ALA A 189 1.35 -18.66 -1.05
N ILE A 190 1.13 -18.71 0.28
CA ILE A 190 0.38 -19.80 0.93
C ILE A 190 -1.06 -19.85 0.41
N ASP A 191 -1.70 -18.71 0.26
CA ASP A 191 -3.07 -18.65 -0.21
C ASP A 191 -3.18 -19.08 -1.68
N GLY A 192 -2.24 -18.66 -2.53
CA GLY A 192 -2.14 -19.12 -3.92
C GLY A 192 -1.92 -20.63 -4.02
N GLU A 193 -1.05 -21.22 -3.18
CA GLU A 193 -0.84 -22.67 -3.10
C GLU A 193 -2.12 -23.42 -2.72
N ARG A 194 -2.89 -22.91 -1.75
CA ARG A 194 -4.18 -23.49 -1.35
C ARG A 194 -5.18 -23.50 -2.50
N CYS A 195 -5.30 -22.38 -3.23
CA CYS A 195 -6.17 -22.29 -4.40
C CYS A 195 -5.74 -23.26 -5.51
N ALA A 196 -4.45 -23.37 -5.78
CA ALA A 196 -3.92 -24.30 -6.76
C ALA A 196 -4.18 -25.79 -6.39
N LYS A 197 -4.05 -26.14 -5.10
CA LYS A 197 -4.38 -27.49 -4.60
C LYS A 197 -5.88 -27.78 -4.74
N ALA A 198 -6.75 -26.84 -4.41
CA ALA A 198 -8.20 -26.98 -4.58
C ALA A 198 -8.59 -27.21 -6.05
N LEU A 199 -8.02 -26.42 -6.96
CA LEU A 199 -8.21 -26.57 -8.41
C LEU A 199 -7.74 -27.97 -8.89
N ALA A 200 -6.55 -28.41 -8.47
CA ALA A 200 -6.01 -29.71 -8.86
C ALA A 200 -6.90 -30.88 -8.38
N MET A 201 -7.46 -30.78 -7.17
CA MET A 201 -8.42 -31.77 -6.65
C MET A 201 -9.69 -31.80 -7.49
N GLN A 202 -10.23 -30.65 -7.87
CA GLN A 202 -11.45 -30.55 -8.69
C GLN A 202 -11.23 -31.15 -10.10
N ILE A 203 -10.09 -30.89 -10.73
CA ILE A 203 -9.74 -31.46 -12.04
C ILE A 203 -9.64 -32.99 -11.96
N LYS A 204 -8.99 -33.54 -10.91
CA LYS A 204 -8.88 -34.99 -10.72
C LYS A 204 -10.24 -35.64 -10.55
N GLN A 205 -11.15 -35.04 -9.77
CA GLN A 205 -12.51 -35.57 -9.58
C GLN A 205 -13.31 -35.55 -10.88
N SER A 206 -13.21 -34.49 -11.69
CA SER A 206 -13.89 -34.41 -12.97
C SER A 206 -13.36 -35.46 -13.97
N SER A 207 -12.04 -35.65 -14.00
CA SER A 207 -11.40 -36.66 -14.92
C SER A 207 -11.67 -38.09 -14.50
N SER A 208 -11.96 -38.38 -13.23
CA SER A 208 -12.35 -39.73 -12.79
C SER A 208 -13.80 -40.06 -13.15
N PHE A 209 -14.66 -39.07 -13.27
CA PHE A 209 -16.06 -39.26 -13.68
C PHE A 209 -16.19 -39.57 -15.18
N ASP A 210 -15.38 -38.93 -16.04
CA ASP A 210 -15.35 -39.17 -17.49
C ASP A 210 -14.77 -40.56 -17.89
N ARG A 211 -14.05 -41.22 -16.99
CA ARG A 211 -13.48 -42.57 -17.24
C ARG A 211 -14.40 -43.72 -16.77
N SER A 212 -15.53 -43.40 -16.15
CA SER A 212 -16.48 -44.37 -15.60
C SER A 212 -17.78 -44.45 -16.42
N VAL A 213 -17.83 -43.80 -17.59
CA VAL A 213 -18.87 -43.92 -18.62
C VAL A 213 -18.25 -44.49 -19.88
#